data_775266c969bbc98f0cc746e50b76d680
#
_entry.id   775266c969bbc98f0cc746e50b76d680
#
_cell.length_a   1.000
_cell.length_b   1.000
_cell.length_c   1.000
_cell.angle_alpha   90.00
_cell.angle_beta   90.00
_cell.angle_gamma   90.00
#
_symmetry.space_group_name_H-M   'P 1'
#
loop_
_entity.id
_entity.type
_entity.pdbx_description
1 polymer ?
#
loop_
_entity_poly.entity_id
_entity_poly.type
_entity_poly.pdbx_seq_one_letter_code
_entity_poly.pdbx_strand_id
1 'polypeptide(L)'
;MLSPAYSLSPQQLWHLIGTADAPQIVDVRRRDIVESLPGLLPASVWREPTASAQWIPSLDKSRPIVIACKAGKELSQFITAELRGAGYAASMLAGGSFAWTAAGLPEIDRVTLDRFTPQRPSVWVTRRRPKIDRIACPWLIRRFIDPQAKIIFVDPDYVTAAATEFGGIPFDIPNVEVSHDGERCSFDTLLKLFGLEREPSLARLALIVRGADTARPDLAPEAAGLHAISLGLSHLATDDDHGLLERGFMIYDALFAWLRFAADERHNWPSKVA
;
A
#
# COMPACT_ATOMS: atom_id res chain seq x y z
N MET A 1 31.85 9.53 -1.85
CA MET A 1 30.42 9.64 -1.46
C MET A 1 29.58 9.59 -2.72
N LEU A 2 28.73 8.57 -2.88
CA LEU A 2 27.76 8.54 -3.98
C LEU A 2 26.81 9.73 -3.79
N SER A 3 26.49 10.43 -4.88
CA SER A 3 25.55 11.55 -4.90
C SER A 3 24.24 11.16 -4.18
N PRO A 4 23.56 12.05 -3.44
CA PRO A 4 22.26 11.78 -2.79
C PRO A 4 21.23 11.19 -3.75
N ALA A 5 21.36 11.42 -5.05
CA ALA A 5 20.51 10.84 -6.08
C ALA A 5 20.70 9.31 -6.31
N TYR A 6 21.68 8.68 -5.67
CA TYR A 6 22.00 7.25 -5.88
C TYR A 6 21.43 6.33 -4.80
N SER A 7 21.10 6.86 -3.64
CA SER A 7 20.55 6.05 -2.55
C SER A 7 19.55 6.86 -1.73
N LEU A 8 18.56 6.15 -1.20
CA LEU A 8 17.61 6.66 -0.22
C LEU A 8 17.87 5.98 1.12
N SER A 9 17.79 6.73 2.23
CA SER A 9 17.76 6.12 3.55
C SER A 9 16.44 5.35 3.76
N PRO A 10 16.36 4.41 4.72
CA PRO A 10 15.11 3.75 5.08
C PRO A 10 13.99 4.75 5.39
N GLN A 11 14.28 5.82 6.14
CA GLN A 11 13.30 6.86 6.49
C GLN A 11 12.82 7.63 5.26
N GLN A 12 13.73 7.98 4.34
CA GLN A 12 13.34 8.65 3.08
C GLN A 12 12.45 7.75 2.22
N LEU A 13 12.76 6.46 2.11
CA LEU A 13 11.92 5.53 1.38
C LEU A 13 10.55 5.34 2.08
N TRP A 14 10.55 5.18 3.42
CA TRP A 14 9.32 5.06 4.18
C TRP A 14 8.43 6.31 4.02
N HIS A 15 9.02 7.48 3.93
CA HIS A 15 8.30 8.74 3.68
C HIS A 15 7.50 8.73 2.35
N LEU A 16 7.98 8.00 1.35
CA LEU A 16 7.34 7.87 0.04
C LEU A 16 6.31 6.72 -0.01
N ILE A 17 6.51 5.63 0.74
CA ILE A 17 5.58 4.49 0.77
C ILE A 17 4.22 4.95 1.31
N GLY A 18 3.14 4.49 0.70
CA GLY A 18 1.78 4.89 1.04
C GLY A 18 1.31 6.18 0.38
N THR A 19 2.10 6.74 -0.54
CA THR A 19 1.74 7.93 -1.33
C THR A 19 1.61 7.60 -2.81
N ALA A 20 1.02 8.51 -3.59
CA ALA A 20 0.94 8.38 -5.04
C ALA A 20 2.33 8.41 -5.72
N ASP A 21 3.31 9.06 -5.08
CA ASP A 21 4.68 9.22 -5.58
C ASP A 21 5.62 8.08 -5.15
N ALA A 22 5.07 7.01 -4.55
CA ALA A 22 5.86 5.86 -4.13
C ALA A 22 6.64 5.27 -5.31
N PRO A 23 7.96 5.01 -5.17
CA PRO A 23 8.75 4.37 -6.20
C PRO A 23 8.32 2.91 -6.40
N GLN A 24 8.71 2.32 -7.51
CA GLN A 24 8.70 0.87 -7.66
C GLN A 24 9.82 0.30 -6.79
N ILE A 25 9.50 -0.53 -5.81
CA ILE A 25 10.48 -1.13 -4.90
C ILE A 25 10.76 -2.56 -5.37
N VAL A 26 12.00 -2.83 -5.77
CA VAL A 26 12.41 -4.14 -6.24
C VAL A 26 13.34 -4.76 -5.21
N ASP A 27 12.90 -5.86 -4.63
CA ASP A 27 13.71 -6.66 -3.71
C ASP A 27 14.54 -7.67 -4.51
N VAL A 28 15.85 -7.50 -4.48
CA VAL A 28 16.82 -8.35 -5.20
C VAL A 28 17.67 -9.18 -4.24
N ARG A 29 17.18 -9.46 -3.03
CA ARG A 29 17.82 -10.41 -2.13
C ARG A 29 17.82 -11.80 -2.76
N ARG A 30 18.81 -12.61 -2.45
CA ARG A 30 18.80 -14.02 -2.85
C ARG A 30 17.57 -14.72 -2.27
N ARG A 31 17.02 -15.68 -2.98
CA ARG A 31 15.79 -16.39 -2.62
C ARG A 31 15.86 -17.00 -1.21
N ASP A 32 16.96 -17.70 -0.89
CA ASP A 32 17.19 -18.29 0.43
C ASP A 32 17.14 -17.26 1.58
N ILE A 33 17.63 -16.05 1.33
CA ILE A 33 17.57 -14.95 2.29
C ILE A 33 16.13 -14.45 2.46
N VAL A 34 15.40 -14.21 1.37
CA VAL A 34 14.00 -13.76 1.44
C VAL A 34 13.12 -14.78 2.16
N GLU A 35 13.28 -16.07 1.83
CA GLU A 35 12.51 -17.16 2.42
C GLU A 35 12.81 -17.37 3.90
N SER A 36 13.98 -16.96 4.39
CA SER A 36 14.37 -17.05 5.80
C SER A 36 13.86 -15.91 6.69
N LEU A 37 13.34 -14.83 6.12
CA LEU A 37 12.95 -13.64 6.87
C LEU A 37 11.46 -13.67 7.24
N PRO A 38 11.09 -13.16 8.42
CA PRO A 38 9.70 -13.07 8.83
C PRO A 38 8.94 -11.93 8.13
N GLY A 39 9.66 -10.87 7.74
CA GLY A 39 9.08 -9.65 7.17
C GLY A 39 9.74 -9.20 5.88
N LEU A 40 8.96 -8.52 5.05
CA LEU A 40 9.38 -7.93 3.78
C LEU A 40 9.10 -6.43 3.77
N LEU A 41 9.86 -5.67 2.96
CA LEU A 41 9.59 -4.25 2.79
C LEU A 41 8.19 -4.05 2.19
N PRO A 42 7.38 -3.13 2.75
CA PRO A 42 6.07 -2.81 2.17
C PRO A 42 6.19 -2.40 0.69
N ALA A 43 5.19 -2.76 -0.10
CA ALA A 43 5.11 -2.49 -1.53
C ALA A 43 6.27 -3.05 -2.38
N SER A 44 7.15 -3.86 -1.82
CA SER A 44 8.25 -4.44 -2.59
C SER A 44 7.82 -5.66 -3.41
N VAL A 45 8.43 -5.79 -4.58
CA VAL A 45 8.26 -6.96 -5.45
C VAL A 45 9.60 -7.66 -5.57
N TRP A 46 9.65 -8.93 -5.15
CA TRP A 46 10.87 -9.71 -5.29
C TRP A 46 11.14 -10.05 -6.77
N ARG A 47 12.40 -9.92 -7.15
CA ARG A 47 12.89 -10.31 -8.49
C ARG A 47 14.19 -11.09 -8.35
N GLU A 48 14.34 -12.13 -9.18
CA GLU A 48 15.56 -12.93 -9.22
C GLU A 48 16.76 -12.04 -9.65
N PRO A 49 17.74 -11.83 -8.77
CA PRO A 49 18.84 -10.90 -9.08
C PRO A 49 19.69 -11.33 -10.28
N THR A 50 19.85 -12.63 -10.51
CA THR A 50 20.63 -13.16 -11.63
C THR A 50 19.89 -13.09 -12.96
N ALA A 51 18.62 -12.74 -12.97
CA ALA A 51 17.76 -12.63 -14.15
C ALA A 51 17.38 -11.17 -14.48
N SER A 52 18.20 -10.19 -14.07
CA SER A 52 17.89 -8.76 -14.21
C SER A 52 17.50 -8.35 -15.63
N ALA A 53 18.21 -8.87 -16.64
CA ALA A 53 17.92 -8.62 -18.05
C ALA A 53 16.51 -9.04 -18.49
N GLN A 54 15.90 -10.02 -17.81
CA GLN A 54 14.56 -10.52 -18.15
C GLN A 54 13.45 -9.64 -17.58
N TRP A 55 13.61 -9.11 -16.36
CA TRP A 55 12.55 -8.37 -15.69
C TRP A 55 12.70 -6.84 -15.77
N ILE A 56 13.91 -6.30 -15.99
CA ILE A 56 14.12 -4.86 -16.16
C ILE A 56 13.17 -4.25 -17.21
N PRO A 57 12.97 -4.87 -18.41
CA PRO A 57 12.07 -4.29 -19.41
C PRO A 57 10.59 -4.22 -18.99
N SER A 58 10.19 -4.95 -17.96
CA SER A 58 8.81 -4.94 -17.44
C SER A 58 8.54 -3.81 -16.45
N LEU A 59 9.56 -3.06 -16.04
CA LEU A 59 9.41 -1.94 -15.12
C LEU A 59 8.91 -0.68 -15.84
N ASP A 60 8.13 0.12 -15.14
CA ASP A 60 7.62 1.39 -15.65
C ASP A 60 8.71 2.46 -15.60
N LYS A 61 9.15 2.95 -16.76
CA LYS A 61 10.18 4.00 -16.87
C LYS A 61 9.72 5.37 -16.37
N SER A 62 8.42 5.60 -16.30
CA SER A 62 7.88 6.89 -15.84
C SER A 62 7.97 7.07 -14.33
N ARG A 63 8.18 5.98 -13.57
CA ARG A 63 8.23 5.96 -12.11
C ARG A 63 9.65 5.69 -11.60
N PRO A 64 10.08 6.38 -10.53
CA PRO A 64 11.35 6.06 -9.86
C PRO A 64 11.39 4.60 -9.40
N ILE A 65 12.59 4.04 -9.34
CA ILE A 65 12.82 2.66 -8.88
C ILE A 65 13.79 2.68 -7.70
N VAL A 66 13.49 1.90 -6.67
CA VAL A 66 14.41 1.66 -5.54
C VAL A 66 14.74 0.18 -5.46
N ILE A 67 16.02 -0.13 -5.54
CA ILE A 67 16.55 -1.48 -5.43
C ILE A 67 16.94 -1.75 -3.98
N ALA A 68 16.35 -2.78 -3.39
CA ALA A 68 16.66 -3.24 -2.05
C ALA A 68 17.38 -4.60 -2.09
N CYS A 69 18.51 -4.72 -1.42
CA CYS A 69 19.12 -6.00 -1.10
C CYS A 69 19.32 -6.13 0.43
N LYS A 70 20.04 -7.14 0.90
CA LYS A 70 20.25 -7.39 2.33
C LYS A 70 20.94 -6.22 3.05
N ALA A 71 22.02 -5.70 2.47
CA ALA A 71 22.92 -4.72 3.11
C ALA A 71 23.21 -3.46 2.28
N GLY A 72 22.50 -3.24 1.15
CA GLY A 72 22.75 -2.08 0.29
C GLY A 72 24.14 -2.07 -0.34
N LYS A 73 24.68 -3.25 -0.67
CA LYS A 73 26.03 -3.41 -1.21
C LYS A 73 26.03 -3.83 -2.69
N GLU A 74 26.97 -4.67 -3.07
CA GLU A 74 27.36 -4.99 -4.45
C GLU A 74 26.15 -5.32 -5.34
N LEU A 75 25.23 -6.15 -4.88
CA LEU A 75 24.09 -6.60 -5.68
C LEU A 75 23.13 -5.46 -6.03
N SER A 76 22.73 -4.64 -5.05
CA SER A 76 21.88 -3.47 -5.32
C SER A 76 22.60 -2.40 -6.10
N GLN A 77 23.89 -2.21 -5.89
CA GLN A 77 24.71 -1.28 -6.66
C GLN A 77 24.79 -1.68 -8.13
N PHE A 78 25.08 -2.96 -8.41
CA PHE A 78 25.14 -3.50 -9.76
C PHE A 78 23.82 -3.31 -10.52
N ILE A 79 22.71 -3.77 -9.94
CA ILE A 79 21.39 -3.67 -10.58
C ILE A 79 20.94 -2.21 -10.75
N THR A 80 21.25 -1.35 -9.77
CA THR A 80 20.98 0.09 -9.92
C THR A 80 21.76 0.69 -11.07
N ALA A 81 23.02 0.29 -11.26
CA ALA A 81 23.84 0.76 -12.38
C ALA A 81 23.30 0.26 -13.74
N GLU A 82 22.86 -1.01 -13.83
CA GLU A 82 22.22 -1.55 -15.04
C GLU A 82 20.95 -0.77 -15.40
N LEU A 83 20.07 -0.53 -14.42
CA LEU A 83 18.83 0.24 -14.61
C LEU A 83 19.12 1.66 -15.11
N ARG A 84 20.08 2.34 -14.50
CA ARG A 84 20.49 3.70 -14.93
C ARG A 84 21.09 3.70 -16.32
N GLY A 85 21.91 2.70 -16.65
CA GLY A 85 22.43 2.50 -18.01
C GLY A 85 21.33 2.27 -19.05
N ALA A 86 20.21 1.65 -18.65
CA ALA A 86 19.02 1.45 -19.47
C ALA A 86 18.04 2.65 -19.47
N GLY A 87 18.39 3.76 -18.81
CA GLY A 87 17.64 5.01 -18.80
C GLY A 87 16.50 5.07 -17.77
N TYR A 88 16.53 4.25 -16.73
CA TYR A 88 15.60 4.34 -15.61
C TYR A 88 16.08 5.29 -14.51
N ALA A 89 15.16 5.97 -13.84
CA ALA A 89 15.44 6.75 -12.63
C ALA A 89 15.57 5.80 -11.44
N ALA A 90 16.73 5.18 -11.27
CA ALA A 90 16.96 4.16 -10.25
C ALA A 90 17.87 4.63 -9.12
N SER A 91 17.54 4.22 -7.90
CA SER A 91 18.30 4.42 -6.66
C SER A 91 18.36 3.10 -5.89
N MET A 92 19.23 3.02 -4.87
CA MET A 92 19.25 1.87 -3.98
C MET A 92 18.84 2.25 -2.56
N LEU A 93 18.35 1.27 -1.79
CA LEU A 93 18.10 1.42 -0.36
C LEU A 93 19.43 1.38 0.40
N ALA A 94 19.81 2.49 1.04
CA ALA A 94 21.03 2.58 1.83
C ALA A 94 20.99 1.61 3.02
N GLY A 95 22.03 0.77 3.15
CA GLY A 95 22.09 -0.27 4.18
C GLY A 95 21.12 -1.43 3.98
N GLY A 96 20.31 -1.42 2.92
CA GLY A 96 19.38 -2.50 2.55
C GLY A 96 18.32 -2.81 3.60
N SER A 97 17.79 -4.05 3.56
CA SER A 97 16.77 -4.50 4.52
C SER A 97 17.28 -4.52 5.96
N PHE A 98 18.56 -4.69 6.21
CA PHE A 98 19.10 -4.61 7.56
C PHE A 98 18.94 -3.22 8.18
N ALA A 99 19.23 -2.17 7.42
CA ALA A 99 19.02 -0.81 7.92
C ALA A 99 17.54 -0.48 8.08
N TRP A 100 16.67 -1.05 7.23
CA TRP A 100 15.22 -0.92 7.37
C TRP A 100 14.71 -1.50 8.69
N THR A 101 15.05 -2.77 8.96
CA THR A 101 14.68 -3.45 10.22
C THR A 101 15.30 -2.76 11.44
N ALA A 102 16.59 -2.36 11.35
CA ALA A 102 17.26 -1.63 12.44
C ALA A 102 16.63 -0.26 12.73
N ALA A 103 16.00 0.36 11.75
CA ALA A 103 15.24 1.60 11.93
C ALA A 103 13.85 1.39 12.55
N GLY A 104 13.44 0.14 12.81
CA GLY A 104 12.12 -0.19 13.38
C GLY A 104 10.95 0.14 12.46
N LEU A 105 11.19 0.22 11.15
CA LEU A 105 10.16 0.54 10.17
C LEU A 105 9.25 -0.66 9.92
N PRO A 106 7.99 -0.43 9.51
CA PRO A 106 7.03 -1.50 9.26
C PRO A 106 7.51 -2.50 8.22
N GLU A 107 7.19 -3.77 8.46
CA GLU A 107 7.42 -4.88 7.54
C GLU A 107 6.10 -5.60 7.30
N ILE A 108 5.92 -6.14 6.11
CA ILE A 108 4.79 -7.00 5.77
C ILE A 108 5.10 -8.42 6.23
N ASP A 109 4.18 -9.03 6.95
CA ASP A 109 4.32 -10.44 7.33
C ASP A 109 4.43 -11.34 6.10
N ARG A 110 5.56 -12.04 5.98
CA ARG A 110 5.87 -12.84 4.79
C ARG A 110 4.93 -14.04 4.65
N VAL A 111 4.61 -14.71 5.76
CA VAL A 111 3.76 -15.91 5.71
C VAL A 111 2.36 -15.54 5.23
N THR A 112 1.82 -14.45 5.72
CA THR A 112 0.54 -13.90 5.27
C THR A 112 0.62 -13.47 3.80
N LEU A 113 1.70 -12.79 3.42
CA LEU A 113 1.87 -12.34 2.04
C LEU A 113 1.90 -13.52 1.06
N ASP A 114 2.69 -14.56 1.35
CA ASP A 114 2.80 -15.76 0.51
C ASP A 114 1.46 -16.54 0.45
N ARG A 115 0.71 -16.55 1.54
CA ARG A 115 -0.60 -17.19 1.61
C ARG A 115 -1.66 -16.45 0.77
N PHE A 116 -1.75 -15.13 0.90
CA PHE A 116 -2.76 -14.34 0.19
C PHE A 116 -2.35 -13.98 -1.23
N THR A 117 -1.07 -13.80 -1.49
CA THR A 117 -0.57 -13.36 -2.79
C THR A 117 0.50 -14.31 -3.35
N PRO A 118 0.21 -15.63 -3.46
CA PRO A 118 1.16 -16.61 -3.97
C PRO A 118 1.54 -16.33 -5.42
N GLN A 119 0.66 -15.65 -6.15
CA GLN A 119 0.90 -15.15 -7.49
C GLN A 119 0.72 -13.62 -7.50
N ARG A 120 1.57 -12.91 -8.22
CA ARG A 120 1.47 -11.46 -8.41
C ARG A 120 1.48 -11.11 -9.89
N PRO A 121 0.63 -10.19 -10.34
CA PRO A 121 -0.32 -9.38 -9.55
C PRO A 121 -1.42 -10.22 -8.90
N SER A 122 -1.71 -9.95 -7.63
CA SER A 122 -2.81 -10.58 -6.91
C SER A 122 -4.17 -10.07 -7.40
N VAL A 123 -5.20 -10.91 -7.24
CA VAL A 123 -6.57 -10.56 -7.61
C VAL A 123 -7.43 -10.49 -6.34
N TRP A 124 -8.19 -9.41 -6.18
CA TRP A 124 -9.07 -9.17 -5.07
C TRP A 124 -10.47 -8.87 -5.56
N VAL A 125 -11.47 -9.51 -4.97
CA VAL A 125 -12.86 -9.45 -5.46
C VAL A 125 -13.79 -8.95 -4.37
N THR A 126 -14.61 -7.96 -4.67
CA THR A 126 -15.62 -7.43 -3.76
C THR A 126 -16.86 -6.93 -4.51
N ARG A 127 -17.81 -6.41 -3.74
CA ARG A 127 -19.08 -5.89 -4.25
C ARG A 127 -18.87 -4.60 -5.03
N ARG A 128 -19.60 -4.44 -6.15
CA ARG A 128 -19.68 -3.20 -6.91
C ARG A 128 -20.18 -2.02 -6.08
N ARG A 129 -20.04 -0.81 -6.60
CA ARG A 129 -20.33 0.47 -5.93
C ARG A 129 -19.57 0.60 -4.60
N PRO A 130 -18.23 0.56 -4.63
CA PRO A 130 -17.42 0.61 -3.44
C PRO A 130 -17.62 1.91 -2.66
N LYS A 131 -17.58 1.80 -1.34
CA LYS A 131 -17.61 2.93 -0.42
C LYS A 131 -16.64 2.63 0.71
N ILE A 132 -16.17 3.64 1.37
CA ILE A 132 -15.38 3.63 2.60
C ILE A 132 -14.34 2.50 2.61
N ASP A 133 -14.57 1.39 3.30
CA ASP A 133 -13.57 0.34 3.45
C ASP A 133 -13.33 -0.48 2.18
N ARG A 134 -14.32 -0.57 1.26
CA ARG A 134 -14.12 -1.14 -0.08
C ARG A 134 -13.29 -0.26 -1.02
N ILE A 135 -12.91 0.95 -0.59
CA ILE A 135 -11.90 1.80 -1.20
C ILE A 135 -10.62 1.78 -0.36
N ALA A 136 -10.74 1.84 0.98
CA ALA A 136 -9.60 1.79 1.90
C ALA A 136 -8.80 0.50 1.77
N CYS A 137 -9.47 -0.66 1.68
CA CYS A 137 -8.81 -1.95 1.51
C CYS A 137 -7.98 -2.02 0.22
N PRO A 138 -8.53 -1.74 -0.97
CA PRO A 138 -7.74 -1.62 -2.21
C PRO A 138 -6.59 -0.61 -2.13
N TRP A 139 -6.80 0.53 -1.48
CA TRP A 139 -5.75 1.51 -1.25
C TRP A 139 -4.61 0.91 -0.43
N LEU A 140 -4.89 0.27 0.70
CA LEU A 140 -3.88 -0.41 1.53
C LEU A 140 -3.15 -1.49 0.74
N ILE A 141 -3.89 -2.31 -0.01
CA ILE A 141 -3.33 -3.37 -0.84
C ILE A 141 -2.33 -2.79 -1.85
N ARG A 142 -2.74 -1.79 -2.63
CA ARG A 142 -1.87 -1.22 -3.68
C ARG A 142 -0.74 -0.33 -3.14
N ARG A 143 -0.92 0.29 -1.98
CA ARG A 143 0.11 1.18 -1.41
C ARG A 143 1.15 0.44 -0.57
N PHE A 144 0.81 -0.74 -0.01
CA PHE A 144 1.69 -1.41 0.96
C PHE A 144 1.94 -2.88 0.67
N ILE A 145 1.03 -3.60 0.00
CA ILE A 145 1.07 -5.06 -0.13
C ILE A 145 1.49 -5.48 -1.54
N ASP A 146 0.66 -5.16 -2.53
CA ASP A 146 0.90 -5.48 -3.94
C ASP A 146 0.51 -4.29 -4.83
N PRO A 147 1.48 -3.48 -5.27
CA PRO A 147 1.20 -2.29 -6.07
C PRO A 147 0.51 -2.55 -7.41
N GLN A 148 0.56 -3.79 -7.91
CA GLN A 148 -0.04 -4.19 -9.17
C GLN A 148 -1.34 -4.98 -8.98
N ALA A 149 -1.86 -5.10 -7.74
CA ALA A 149 -3.07 -5.84 -7.43
C ALA A 149 -4.25 -5.44 -8.32
N LYS A 150 -4.97 -6.44 -8.82
CA LYS A 150 -6.19 -6.27 -9.59
C LYS A 150 -7.38 -6.31 -8.66
N ILE A 151 -8.23 -5.31 -8.73
CA ILE A 151 -9.46 -5.25 -7.95
C ILE A 151 -10.63 -5.50 -8.90
N ILE A 152 -11.47 -6.45 -8.57
CA ILE A 152 -12.64 -6.83 -9.37
C ILE A 152 -13.89 -6.51 -8.56
N PHE A 153 -14.80 -5.76 -9.16
CA PHE A 153 -16.09 -5.41 -8.60
C PHE A 153 -17.20 -6.20 -9.29
N VAL A 154 -18.01 -6.91 -8.52
CA VAL A 154 -19.10 -7.74 -9.04
C VAL A 154 -20.39 -7.54 -8.23
N ASP A 155 -21.49 -8.10 -8.69
CA ASP A 155 -22.72 -8.14 -7.90
C ASP A 155 -22.52 -8.87 -6.58
N PRO A 156 -23.20 -8.45 -5.49
CA PRO A 156 -22.97 -8.99 -4.16
C PRO A 156 -23.02 -10.52 -4.07
N ASP A 157 -23.97 -11.13 -4.75
CA ASP A 157 -24.18 -12.59 -4.70
C ASP A 157 -23.14 -13.37 -5.53
N TYR A 158 -22.34 -12.67 -6.33
CA TYR A 158 -21.36 -13.28 -7.24
C TYR A 158 -19.91 -13.20 -6.74
N VAL A 159 -19.64 -12.51 -5.62
CA VAL A 159 -18.27 -12.25 -5.13
C VAL A 159 -17.49 -13.55 -4.90
N THR A 160 -18.08 -14.53 -4.21
CA THR A 160 -17.41 -15.81 -3.91
C THR A 160 -17.17 -16.64 -5.16
N ALA A 161 -18.14 -16.67 -6.08
CA ALA A 161 -18.00 -17.39 -7.35
C ALA A 161 -16.92 -16.76 -8.22
N ALA A 162 -16.93 -15.45 -8.38
CA ALA A 162 -15.92 -14.71 -9.13
C ALA A 162 -14.52 -14.86 -8.52
N ALA A 163 -14.40 -14.83 -7.19
CA ALA A 163 -13.13 -15.07 -6.52
C ALA A 163 -12.56 -16.45 -6.86
N THR A 164 -13.42 -17.48 -6.88
CA THR A 164 -13.01 -18.85 -7.28
C THR A 164 -12.60 -18.90 -8.76
N GLU A 165 -13.39 -18.28 -9.63
CA GLU A 165 -13.18 -18.29 -11.09
C GLU A 165 -11.86 -17.61 -11.49
N PHE A 166 -11.55 -16.47 -10.86
CA PHE A 166 -10.36 -15.66 -11.16
C PHE A 166 -9.15 -15.97 -10.27
N GLY A 167 -9.24 -16.97 -9.38
CA GLY A 167 -8.20 -17.26 -8.40
C GLY A 167 -7.92 -16.06 -7.48
N GLY A 168 -8.97 -15.32 -7.14
CA GLY A 168 -8.89 -14.09 -6.36
C GLY A 168 -9.25 -14.29 -4.90
N ILE A 169 -9.02 -13.25 -4.11
CA ILE A 169 -9.29 -13.18 -2.68
C ILE A 169 -10.58 -12.39 -2.49
N PRO A 170 -11.66 -13.01 -1.98
CA PRO A 170 -12.88 -12.28 -1.66
C PRO A 170 -12.67 -11.43 -0.40
N PHE A 171 -13.21 -10.20 -0.40
CA PHE A 171 -13.14 -9.34 0.78
C PHE A 171 -14.42 -8.51 0.97
N ASP A 172 -14.61 -8.05 2.19
CA ASP A 172 -15.75 -7.24 2.64
C ASP A 172 -17.11 -7.85 2.31
N ILE A 173 -17.23 -9.16 2.55
CA ILE A 173 -18.49 -9.93 2.54
C ILE A 173 -18.54 -10.88 3.74
N PRO A 174 -19.72 -11.36 4.17
CA PRO A 174 -19.81 -12.34 5.24
C PRO A 174 -19.07 -13.64 4.95
N ASN A 175 -18.56 -14.28 6.00
CA ASN A 175 -17.93 -15.62 5.97
C ASN A 175 -16.62 -15.71 5.15
N VAL A 176 -15.91 -14.60 4.99
CA VAL A 176 -14.56 -14.59 4.43
C VAL A 176 -13.57 -14.02 5.45
N GLU A 177 -12.29 -14.36 5.31
CA GLU A 177 -11.26 -13.98 6.28
C GLU A 177 -11.02 -12.46 6.30
N VAL A 178 -11.02 -11.83 5.12
CA VAL A 178 -10.85 -10.38 4.99
C VAL A 178 -12.21 -9.71 5.02
N SER A 179 -12.78 -9.58 6.22
CA SER A 179 -14.10 -9.00 6.46
C SER A 179 -14.15 -8.30 7.81
N HIS A 180 -15.34 -7.82 8.17
CA HIS A 180 -15.61 -7.29 9.50
C HIS A 180 -15.37 -8.35 10.58
N ASP A 181 -14.76 -7.95 11.70
CA ASP A 181 -14.55 -8.78 12.89
C ASP A 181 -15.06 -8.01 14.13
N GLY A 182 -16.24 -8.35 14.58
CA GLY A 182 -16.93 -7.63 15.65
C GLY A 182 -17.18 -6.16 15.28
N GLU A 183 -16.64 -5.24 16.06
CA GLU A 183 -16.76 -3.79 15.79
C GLU A 183 -15.74 -3.26 14.75
N ARG A 184 -14.81 -4.10 14.28
CA ARG A 184 -13.77 -3.73 13.33
C ARG A 184 -14.26 -3.92 11.90
N CYS A 185 -13.90 -3.02 11.01
CA CYS A 185 -14.19 -3.14 9.59
C CYS A 185 -13.11 -3.95 8.84
N SER A 186 -13.32 -4.23 7.56
CA SER A 186 -12.40 -5.03 6.74
C SER A 186 -11.01 -4.41 6.62
N PHE A 187 -10.89 -3.09 6.69
CA PHE A 187 -9.62 -2.39 6.71
C PHE A 187 -8.78 -2.72 7.95
N ASP A 188 -9.40 -2.78 9.13
CA ASP A 188 -8.74 -3.20 10.37
C ASP A 188 -8.20 -4.63 10.27
N THR A 189 -9.01 -5.52 9.69
CA THR A 189 -8.64 -6.92 9.49
C THR A 189 -7.43 -7.05 8.58
N LEU A 190 -7.38 -6.30 7.48
CA LEU A 190 -6.21 -6.27 6.60
C LEU A 190 -4.95 -5.74 7.29
N LEU A 191 -5.06 -4.64 8.03
CA LEU A 191 -3.92 -4.10 8.79
C LEU A 191 -3.33 -5.15 9.74
N LYS A 192 -4.21 -5.86 10.47
CA LYS A 192 -3.81 -6.92 11.41
C LYS A 192 -3.14 -8.09 10.69
N LEU A 193 -3.74 -8.59 9.61
CA LEU A 193 -3.24 -9.73 8.85
C LEU A 193 -1.83 -9.48 8.30
N PHE A 194 -1.57 -8.28 7.79
CA PHE A 194 -0.29 -7.95 7.18
C PHE A 194 0.72 -7.29 8.13
N GLY A 195 0.43 -7.23 9.44
CA GLY A 195 1.34 -6.70 10.45
C GLY A 195 1.50 -5.17 10.45
N LEU A 196 0.61 -4.45 9.76
CA LEU A 196 0.64 -2.99 9.61
C LEU A 196 -0.08 -2.23 10.72
N GLU A 197 -0.80 -2.90 11.61
CA GLU A 197 -1.59 -2.28 12.69
C GLU A 197 -0.73 -1.49 13.71
N ARG A 198 0.58 -1.76 13.75
CA ARG A 198 1.52 -1.10 14.67
C ARG A 198 2.06 0.22 14.14
N GLU A 199 1.83 0.54 12.88
CA GLU A 199 2.20 1.84 12.30
C GLU A 199 1.21 2.90 12.79
N PRO A 200 1.70 3.95 13.50
CA PRO A 200 0.81 4.89 14.20
C PRO A 200 -0.19 5.60 13.29
N SER A 201 0.23 6.02 12.10
CA SER A 201 -0.64 6.73 11.16
C SER A 201 -1.66 5.80 10.51
N LEU A 202 -1.31 4.54 10.24
CA LEU A 202 -2.26 3.53 9.75
C LEU A 202 -3.25 3.13 10.84
N ALA A 203 -2.79 2.99 12.09
CA ALA A 203 -3.66 2.72 13.23
C ALA A 203 -4.69 3.85 13.42
N ARG A 204 -4.26 5.12 13.27
CA ARG A 204 -5.16 6.27 13.35
C ARG A 204 -6.09 6.36 12.14
N LEU A 205 -5.61 6.07 10.95
CA LEU A 205 -6.44 5.97 9.75
C LEU A 205 -7.53 4.89 9.91
N ALA A 206 -7.20 3.77 10.55
CA ALA A 206 -8.18 2.71 10.84
C ALA A 206 -9.35 3.20 11.71
N LEU A 207 -9.11 4.06 12.69
CA LEU A 207 -10.19 4.66 13.49
C LEU A 207 -11.11 5.54 12.64
N ILE A 208 -10.53 6.31 11.72
CA ILE A 208 -11.29 7.17 10.79
C ILE A 208 -12.14 6.31 9.85
N VAL A 209 -11.53 5.30 9.24
CA VAL A 209 -12.22 4.38 8.31
C VAL A 209 -13.33 3.63 9.03
N ARG A 210 -13.03 3.02 10.17
CA ARG A 210 -14.00 2.29 10.98
C ARG A 210 -15.16 3.19 11.39
N GLY A 211 -14.87 4.39 11.91
CA GLY A 211 -15.90 5.35 12.33
C GLY A 211 -16.84 5.73 11.19
N ALA A 212 -16.31 5.90 9.99
CA ALA A 212 -17.10 6.20 8.80
C ALA A 212 -17.90 4.97 8.31
N ASP A 213 -17.31 3.78 8.35
CA ASP A 213 -17.87 2.56 7.78
C ASP A 213 -18.94 1.90 8.68
N THR A 214 -18.75 1.96 10.00
CA THR A 214 -19.63 1.31 10.98
C THR A 214 -20.61 2.28 11.66
N ALA A 215 -20.80 3.48 11.11
CA ALA A 215 -21.67 4.52 11.66
C ALA A 215 -21.28 4.93 13.11
N ARG A 216 -19.98 4.95 13.41
CA ARG A 216 -19.40 5.34 14.70
C ARG A 216 -18.51 6.59 14.56
N PRO A 217 -19.08 7.76 14.18
CA PRO A 217 -18.30 8.99 13.99
C PRO A 217 -17.62 9.49 15.28
N ASP A 218 -18.00 8.93 16.44
CA ASP A 218 -17.37 9.18 17.73
C ASP A 218 -15.95 8.62 17.85
N LEU A 219 -15.55 7.67 16.99
CA LEU A 219 -14.21 7.07 17.02
C LEU A 219 -13.11 8.02 16.53
N ALA A 220 -13.43 8.91 15.62
CA ALA A 220 -12.50 9.93 15.12
C ALA A 220 -13.29 11.12 14.54
N PRO A 221 -12.92 12.37 14.83
CA PRO A 221 -13.65 13.54 14.35
C PRO A 221 -13.71 13.64 12.81
N GLU A 222 -12.72 13.08 12.12
CA GLU A 222 -12.62 13.06 10.65
C GLU A 222 -13.57 12.02 10.00
N ALA A 223 -14.10 11.07 10.77
CA ALA A 223 -14.92 9.98 10.25
C ALA A 223 -16.19 10.48 9.57
N ALA A 224 -16.86 11.50 10.13
CA ALA A 224 -18.05 12.09 9.53
C ALA A 224 -17.74 12.74 8.17
N GLY A 225 -16.58 13.38 8.03
CA GLY A 225 -16.10 13.95 6.77
C GLY A 225 -15.83 12.88 5.71
N LEU A 226 -15.12 11.82 6.09
CA LEU A 226 -14.84 10.68 5.19
C LEU A 226 -16.14 10.00 4.73
N HIS A 227 -17.09 9.80 5.63
CA HIS A 227 -18.41 9.25 5.31
C HIS A 227 -19.15 10.10 4.26
N ALA A 228 -19.26 11.41 4.48
CA ALA A 228 -19.97 12.31 3.57
C ALA A 228 -19.30 12.34 2.17
N ILE A 229 -17.96 12.45 2.12
CA ILE A 229 -17.21 12.47 0.87
C ILE A 229 -17.37 11.14 0.12
N SER A 230 -17.30 9.99 0.82
CA SER A 230 -17.44 8.67 0.20
C SER A 230 -18.83 8.45 -0.40
N LEU A 231 -19.89 8.91 0.27
CA LEU A 231 -21.24 8.86 -0.28
C LEU A 231 -21.39 9.77 -1.51
N GLY A 232 -20.85 10.99 -1.45
CA GLY A 232 -20.84 11.92 -2.57
C GLY A 232 -20.12 11.36 -3.80
N LEU A 233 -18.92 10.80 -3.62
CA LEU A 233 -18.17 10.15 -4.71
C LEU A 233 -18.93 8.97 -5.31
N SER A 234 -19.52 8.11 -4.47
CA SER A 234 -20.32 6.97 -4.94
C SER A 234 -21.55 7.41 -5.74
N HIS A 235 -22.11 8.58 -5.45
CA HIS A 235 -23.21 9.16 -6.22
C HIS A 235 -22.72 9.71 -7.58
N LEU A 236 -21.56 10.33 -7.63
CA LEU A 236 -20.99 10.91 -8.85
C LEU A 236 -20.46 9.87 -9.85
N ALA A 237 -20.20 8.64 -9.41
CA ALA A 237 -19.58 7.58 -10.21
C ALA A 237 -20.41 6.29 -10.16
N THR A 238 -21.70 6.36 -10.50
CA THR A 238 -22.65 5.24 -10.33
C THR A 238 -22.34 4.00 -11.16
N ASP A 239 -21.69 4.14 -12.30
CA ASP A 239 -21.45 3.07 -13.27
C ASP A 239 -19.96 2.88 -13.58
N ASP A 240 -19.06 3.48 -12.79
CA ASP A 240 -17.61 3.42 -12.98
C ASP A 240 -16.90 3.13 -11.64
N ASP A 241 -16.93 1.88 -11.22
CA ASP A 241 -16.30 1.45 -9.95
C ASP A 241 -14.78 1.64 -9.94
N HIS A 242 -14.11 1.49 -11.08
CA HIS A 242 -12.67 1.71 -11.18
C HIS A 242 -12.31 3.20 -11.14
N GLY A 243 -13.03 4.04 -11.85
CA GLY A 243 -12.85 5.49 -11.75
C GLY A 243 -13.22 6.03 -10.37
N LEU A 244 -14.20 5.44 -9.69
CA LEU A 244 -14.50 5.74 -8.29
C LEU A 244 -13.34 5.34 -7.36
N LEU A 245 -12.75 4.18 -7.59
CA LEU A 245 -11.60 3.71 -6.82
C LEU A 245 -10.40 4.66 -6.95
N GLU A 246 -10.05 5.07 -8.17
CA GLU A 246 -8.92 5.99 -8.39
C GLU A 246 -9.14 7.37 -7.73
N ARG A 247 -10.36 7.92 -7.82
CA ARG A 247 -10.73 9.16 -7.12
C ARG A 247 -10.68 8.99 -5.60
N GLY A 248 -11.15 7.84 -5.12
CA GLY A 248 -11.11 7.49 -3.70
C GLY A 248 -9.68 7.38 -3.17
N PHE A 249 -8.74 6.85 -3.95
CA PHE A 249 -7.33 6.77 -3.56
C PHE A 249 -6.74 8.13 -3.21
N MET A 250 -7.08 9.18 -3.93
CA MET A 250 -6.62 10.54 -3.61
C MET A 250 -7.04 10.98 -2.21
N ILE A 251 -8.23 10.56 -1.75
CA ILE A 251 -8.72 10.90 -0.41
C ILE A 251 -7.91 10.16 0.65
N TYR A 252 -7.66 8.87 0.47
CA TYR A 252 -6.86 8.08 1.42
C TYR A 252 -5.38 8.49 1.40
N ASP A 253 -4.82 8.82 0.24
CA ASP A 253 -3.49 9.42 0.14
C ASP A 253 -3.41 10.74 0.93
N ALA A 254 -4.41 11.61 0.80
CA ALA A 254 -4.47 12.89 1.51
C ALA A 254 -4.63 12.70 3.03
N LEU A 255 -5.54 11.81 3.46
CA LEU A 255 -5.72 11.49 4.89
C LEU A 255 -4.44 10.91 5.49
N PHE A 256 -3.79 9.99 4.79
CA PHE A 256 -2.55 9.37 5.28
C PHE A 256 -1.39 10.36 5.31
N ALA A 257 -1.27 11.22 4.30
CA ALA A 257 -0.27 12.30 4.30
C ALA A 257 -0.52 13.30 5.45
N TRP A 258 -1.77 13.70 5.67
CA TRP A 258 -2.12 14.57 6.79
C TRP A 258 -1.76 13.93 8.13
N LEU A 259 -2.12 12.67 8.36
CA LEU A 259 -1.80 11.95 9.58
C LEU A 259 -0.29 11.85 9.87
N ARG A 260 0.52 11.79 8.83
CA ARG A 260 1.98 11.66 8.95
C ARG A 260 2.71 12.99 9.10
N PHE A 261 2.22 14.03 8.44
CA PHE A 261 3.04 15.22 8.20
C PHE A 261 2.37 16.54 8.60
N ALA A 262 1.03 16.58 8.71
CA ALA A 262 0.30 17.83 8.84
C ALA A 262 -0.79 17.81 9.93
N ALA A 263 -0.84 16.76 10.77
CA ALA A 263 -1.90 16.64 11.79
C ALA A 263 -1.88 17.79 12.83
N ASP A 264 -0.74 18.41 13.03
CA ASP A 264 -0.57 19.55 13.95
C ASP A 264 -0.70 20.92 13.26
N GLU A 265 -0.84 20.95 11.93
CA GLU A 265 -1.03 22.20 11.21
C GLU A 265 -2.39 22.82 11.52
N ARG A 266 -2.37 24.13 11.72
CA ARG A 266 -3.57 24.92 11.97
C ARG A 266 -3.72 26.00 10.91
N HIS A 267 -4.87 26.08 10.27
CA HIS A 267 -5.21 27.22 9.42
C HIS A 267 -5.72 28.37 10.30
N ASN A 268 -4.82 29.31 10.60
CA ASN A 268 -5.16 30.50 11.36
C ASN A 268 -5.63 31.59 10.40
N TRP A 269 -6.94 31.89 10.40
CA TRP A 269 -7.44 33.09 9.77
C TRP A 269 -7.00 34.29 10.63
N PRO A 270 -6.29 35.31 10.07
CA PRO A 270 -5.92 36.48 10.85
C PRO A 270 -7.19 37.13 11.39
N SER A 271 -7.31 37.22 12.70
CA SER A 271 -8.36 38.00 13.33
C SER A 271 -8.27 39.42 12.77
N LYS A 272 -9.37 39.99 12.26
CA LYS A 272 -9.41 41.41 11.93
C LYS A 272 -9.01 42.17 13.18
N VAL A 273 -7.85 42.80 13.14
CA VAL A 273 -7.48 43.79 14.19
C VAL A 273 -8.53 44.86 14.10
N ALA A 274 -9.33 45.02 15.15
CA ALA A 274 -10.32 46.07 15.27
C ALA A 274 -9.65 47.44 15.41
#